data_4958fcf0975e1531cbe7426d658797a8
#
_entry.id   4958fcf0975e1531cbe7426d658797a8
#
_cell.length_a   1.000
_cell.length_b   1.000
_cell.length_c   1.000
_cell.angle_alpha   90.00
_cell.angle_beta   90.00
_cell.angle_gamma   90.00
#
_symmetry.space_group_name_H-M   'P 1'
#
loop_
_entity.id
_entity.type
_entity.pdbx_description
1 polymer ?
#
loop_
_entity_poly.entity_id
_entity_poly.type
_entity_poly.pdbx_seq_one_letter_code
_entity_poly.pdbx_strand_id
1 'polypeptide(L)'
;MKGIFPIEKFRELQTPFYYYDTKVLRDTLACINKESQRYPNFHVHYAVKANATPKVLTIIRESGMGADCVSGGEVRAAIKAGFPADKVVFAGVGKSDWEINLALDYGIFCFNVESVPELEVINELAAAKGKVA
;
A
#
# COMPACT_ATOMS: atom_id res chain seq x y z
N MET A 1 -12.67 -19.10 2.08
CA MET A 1 -12.23 -19.66 0.76
C MET A 1 -11.10 -20.65 1.00
N LYS A 2 -11.08 -21.80 0.32
CA LYS A 2 -9.96 -22.76 0.40
C LYS A 2 -9.11 -22.60 -0.85
N GLY A 3 -7.79 -22.41 -0.67
CA GLY A 3 -6.83 -22.40 -1.76
C GLY A 3 -6.58 -23.79 -2.33
N ILE A 4 -6.01 -23.84 -3.52
CA ILE A 4 -5.57 -25.06 -4.18
C ILE A 4 -4.05 -25.15 -4.06
N PHE A 5 -3.55 -26.26 -3.53
CA PHE A 5 -2.11 -26.51 -3.43
C PHE A 5 -1.71 -27.53 -4.52
N PRO A 6 -1.04 -27.08 -5.60
CA PRO A 6 -0.60 -27.96 -6.69
C PRO A 6 0.66 -28.75 -6.29
N ILE A 7 0.50 -29.73 -5.41
CA ILE A 7 1.60 -30.48 -4.76
C ILE A 7 2.56 -31.09 -5.80
N GLU A 8 2.04 -31.62 -6.90
CA GLU A 8 2.90 -32.22 -7.94
C GLU A 8 3.86 -31.20 -8.57
N LYS A 9 3.38 -29.95 -8.78
CA LYS A 9 4.23 -28.86 -9.27
C LYS A 9 5.27 -28.42 -8.24
N PHE A 10 4.95 -28.52 -6.94
CA PHE A 10 5.90 -28.16 -5.88
C PHE A 10 7.10 -29.10 -5.82
N ARG A 11 6.93 -30.38 -6.23
CA ARG A 11 8.02 -31.36 -6.28
C ARG A 11 9.09 -31.03 -7.32
N GLU A 12 8.75 -30.21 -8.32
CA GLU A 12 9.65 -29.77 -9.38
C GLU A 12 10.44 -28.50 -9.01
N LEU A 13 10.08 -27.84 -7.88
CA LEU A 13 10.66 -26.59 -7.47
C LEU A 13 11.77 -26.79 -6.43
N GLN A 14 12.84 -26.01 -6.57
CA GLN A 14 13.87 -25.94 -5.53
C GLN A 14 13.31 -25.24 -4.29
N THR A 15 13.49 -25.85 -3.12
CA THR A 15 13.11 -25.26 -1.82
C THR A 15 14.27 -24.45 -1.23
N PRO A 16 13.96 -23.41 -0.41
CA PRO A 16 12.63 -22.91 -0.05
C PRO A 16 12.01 -22.01 -1.13
N PHE A 17 10.68 -21.96 -1.22
CA PHE A 17 9.96 -21.04 -2.10
C PHE A 17 8.66 -20.55 -1.43
N TYR A 18 8.14 -19.41 -1.89
CA TYR A 18 6.84 -18.89 -1.51
C TYR A 18 5.80 -19.20 -2.60
N TYR A 19 4.64 -19.69 -2.18
CA TYR A 19 3.51 -19.92 -3.06
C TYR A 19 2.38 -18.92 -2.75
N TYR A 20 1.89 -18.25 -3.78
CA TYR A 20 0.76 -17.33 -3.68
C TYR A 20 -0.38 -17.82 -4.57
N ASP A 21 -1.53 -18.13 -3.95
CA ASP A 21 -2.76 -18.44 -4.70
C ASP A 21 -3.45 -17.13 -5.08
N THR A 22 -3.21 -16.70 -6.32
CA THR A 22 -3.76 -15.44 -6.83
C THR A 22 -5.27 -15.49 -7.03
N LYS A 23 -5.86 -16.69 -7.17
CA LYS A 23 -7.32 -16.83 -7.23
C LYS A 23 -7.95 -16.48 -5.87
N VAL A 24 -7.42 -17.05 -4.79
CA VAL A 24 -7.89 -16.75 -3.43
C VAL A 24 -7.73 -15.25 -3.13
N LEU A 25 -6.60 -14.65 -3.53
CA LEU A 25 -6.40 -13.22 -3.37
C LEU A 25 -7.47 -12.42 -4.11
N ARG A 26 -7.69 -12.68 -5.40
CA ARG A 26 -8.70 -11.97 -6.22
C ARG A 26 -10.13 -12.17 -5.69
N ASP A 27 -10.49 -13.38 -5.27
CA ASP A 27 -11.79 -13.66 -4.68
C ASP A 27 -12.01 -12.88 -3.37
N THR A 28 -10.96 -12.75 -2.54
CA THR A 28 -10.99 -11.96 -1.30
C THR A 28 -11.18 -10.48 -1.60
N LEU A 29 -10.40 -9.93 -2.55
CA LEU A 29 -10.49 -8.53 -2.96
C LEU A 29 -11.88 -8.21 -3.55
N ALA A 30 -12.44 -9.12 -4.36
CA ALA A 30 -13.79 -8.96 -4.91
C ALA A 30 -14.86 -8.95 -3.80
N CYS A 31 -14.71 -9.78 -2.78
CA CYS A 31 -15.62 -9.80 -1.62
C CYS A 31 -15.55 -8.47 -0.85
N ILE A 32 -14.34 -7.98 -0.56
CA ILE A 32 -14.14 -6.69 0.12
C ILE A 32 -14.77 -5.55 -0.69
N ASN A 33 -14.50 -5.49 -2.00
CA ASN A 33 -15.06 -4.46 -2.87
C ASN A 33 -16.58 -4.49 -2.89
N LYS A 34 -17.19 -5.68 -3.00
CA LYS A 34 -18.64 -5.83 -2.99
C LYS A 34 -19.27 -5.25 -1.71
N GLU A 35 -18.65 -5.47 -0.56
CA GLU A 35 -19.17 -4.96 0.70
C GLU A 35 -18.88 -3.47 0.89
N SER A 36 -17.68 -2.98 0.54
CA SER A 36 -17.30 -1.58 0.67
C SER A 36 -18.10 -0.65 -0.25
N GLN A 37 -18.49 -1.10 -1.45
CA GLN A 37 -19.31 -0.31 -2.39
C GLN A 37 -20.67 0.12 -1.84
N ARG A 38 -21.14 -0.51 -0.75
CA ARG A 38 -22.37 -0.09 -0.06
C ARG A 38 -22.21 1.25 0.68
N TYR A 39 -20.97 1.67 0.89
CA TYR A 39 -20.62 2.85 1.66
C TYR A 39 -19.72 3.78 0.82
N PRO A 40 -20.28 4.79 0.14
CA PRO A 40 -19.55 5.62 -0.85
C PRO A 40 -18.32 6.32 -0.29
N ASN A 41 -18.30 6.61 1.02
CA ASN A 41 -17.19 7.30 1.68
C ASN A 41 -16.21 6.33 2.38
N PHE A 42 -16.33 5.02 2.13
CA PHE A 42 -15.45 4.02 2.74
C PHE A 42 -14.40 3.58 1.72
N HIS A 43 -13.15 3.88 2.02
CA HIS A 43 -12.01 3.54 1.18
C HIS A 43 -11.14 2.50 1.87
N VAL A 44 -10.80 1.44 1.15
CA VAL A 44 -9.93 0.37 1.66
C VAL A 44 -8.51 0.60 1.15
N HIS A 45 -7.56 0.61 2.08
CA HIS A 45 -6.13 0.69 1.78
C HIS A 45 -5.44 -0.60 2.24
N TYR A 46 -4.61 -1.15 1.37
CA TYR A 46 -3.84 -2.35 1.65
C TYR A 46 -2.56 -2.00 2.42
N ALA A 47 -2.33 -2.64 3.55
CA ALA A 47 -1.10 -2.48 4.32
C ALA A 47 0.09 -3.12 3.58
N VAL A 48 0.92 -2.30 2.92
CA VAL A 48 2.02 -2.74 2.05
C VAL A 48 3.06 -3.57 2.80
N LYS A 49 3.25 -3.30 4.09
CA LYS A 49 4.13 -4.08 4.99
C LYS A 49 3.80 -5.58 5.02
N ALA A 50 2.57 -5.97 4.74
CA ALA A 50 2.18 -7.38 4.73
C ALA A 50 2.84 -8.14 3.57
N ASN A 51 2.91 -7.55 2.39
CA ASN A 51 3.62 -8.11 1.24
C ASN A 51 3.79 -7.06 0.14
N ALA A 52 5.02 -6.60 -0.06
CA ALA A 52 5.38 -5.61 -1.09
C ALA A 52 5.81 -6.26 -2.43
N THR A 53 5.55 -7.56 -2.63
CA THR A 53 5.90 -8.24 -3.90
C THR A 53 5.18 -7.56 -5.07
N PRO A 54 5.87 -7.13 -6.14
CA PRO A 54 5.28 -6.34 -7.22
C PRO A 54 4.03 -6.96 -7.84
N LYS A 55 4.02 -8.28 -8.05
CA LYS A 55 2.86 -9.01 -8.61
C LYS A 55 1.65 -8.96 -7.67
N VAL A 56 1.86 -9.03 -6.36
CA VAL A 56 0.79 -8.93 -5.35
C VAL A 56 0.24 -7.51 -5.35
N LEU A 57 1.11 -6.51 -5.28
CA LEU A 57 0.71 -5.09 -5.32
C LEU A 57 -0.07 -4.76 -6.60
N THR A 58 0.34 -5.28 -7.75
CA THR A 58 -0.39 -5.08 -9.01
C THR A 58 -1.83 -5.62 -8.93
N ILE A 59 -2.02 -6.83 -8.39
CA ILE A 59 -3.37 -7.42 -8.24
C ILE A 59 -4.24 -6.57 -7.31
N ILE A 60 -3.67 -6.07 -6.22
CA ILE A 60 -4.39 -5.24 -5.25
C ILE A 60 -4.76 -3.88 -5.86
N ARG A 61 -3.82 -3.23 -6.54
CA ARG A 61 -4.08 -2.00 -7.29
C ARG A 61 -5.20 -2.18 -8.34
N GLU A 62 -5.14 -3.27 -9.12
CA GLU A 62 -6.16 -3.60 -10.13
C GLU A 62 -7.56 -3.76 -9.53
N SER A 63 -7.66 -4.13 -8.25
CA SER A 63 -8.93 -4.20 -7.53
C SER A 63 -9.48 -2.82 -7.12
N GLY A 64 -8.72 -1.74 -7.32
CA GLY A 64 -9.12 -0.37 -7.01
C GLY A 64 -8.83 0.08 -5.58
N MET A 65 -8.21 -0.75 -4.75
CA MET A 65 -7.79 -0.39 -3.39
C MET A 65 -6.64 0.62 -3.39
N GLY A 66 -6.52 1.39 -2.32
CA GLY A 66 -5.37 2.23 -2.02
C GLY A 66 -4.23 1.43 -1.37
N ALA A 67 -3.13 2.12 -1.11
CA ALA A 67 -1.98 1.59 -0.39
C ALA A 67 -1.78 2.33 0.93
N ASP A 68 -1.61 1.58 2.03
CA ASP A 68 -1.19 2.07 3.33
C ASP A 68 0.28 1.69 3.55
N CYS A 69 1.13 2.71 3.62
CA CYS A 69 2.58 2.60 3.67
C CYS A 69 3.09 3.06 5.04
N VAL A 70 4.15 2.42 5.54
CA VAL A 70 4.79 2.79 6.81
C VAL A 70 6.28 3.13 6.66
N SER A 71 6.75 3.27 5.42
CA SER A 71 8.09 3.74 5.09
C SER A 71 8.15 4.35 3.69
N GLY A 72 9.13 5.20 3.43
CA GLY A 72 9.37 5.75 2.10
C GLY A 72 9.70 4.66 1.05
N GLY A 73 10.28 3.53 1.50
CA GLY A 73 10.49 2.37 0.64
C GLY A 73 9.18 1.76 0.15
N GLU A 74 8.18 1.65 1.03
CA GLU A 74 6.84 1.17 0.70
C GLU A 74 6.08 2.16 -0.19
N VAL A 75 6.19 3.47 0.08
CA VAL A 75 5.64 4.52 -0.82
C VAL A 75 6.19 4.36 -2.23
N ARG A 76 7.52 4.22 -2.39
CA ARG A 76 8.14 3.95 -3.70
C ARG A 76 7.62 2.67 -4.34
N ALA A 77 7.47 1.59 -3.57
CA ALA A 77 6.98 0.32 -4.07
C ALA A 77 5.53 0.42 -4.56
N ALA A 78 4.67 1.13 -3.82
CA ALA A 78 3.29 1.38 -4.21
C ALA A 78 3.20 2.21 -5.50
N ILE A 79 3.92 3.33 -5.57
CA ILE A 79 3.95 4.18 -6.78
C ILE A 79 4.52 3.39 -7.97
N LYS A 80 5.60 2.63 -7.78
CA LYS A 80 6.19 1.78 -8.84
C LYS A 80 5.23 0.67 -9.31
N ALA A 81 4.39 0.14 -8.42
CA ALA A 81 3.34 -0.82 -8.77
C ALA A 81 2.14 -0.16 -9.47
N GLY A 82 2.14 1.18 -9.61
CA GLY A 82 1.14 1.96 -10.33
C GLY A 82 -0.06 2.37 -9.49
N PHE A 83 0.02 2.33 -8.16
CA PHE A 83 -1.03 2.94 -7.33
C PHE A 83 -1.11 4.44 -7.64
N PRO A 84 -2.32 4.99 -7.86
CA PRO A 84 -2.52 6.43 -7.95
C PRO A 84 -2.06 7.10 -6.64
N ALA A 85 -1.33 8.21 -6.74
CA ALA A 85 -0.78 8.89 -5.56
C ALA A 85 -1.89 9.34 -4.59
N ASP A 86 -3.02 9.78 -5.12
CA ASP A 86 -4.23 10.14 -4.37
C ASP A 86 -4.92 8.96 -3.67
N LYS A 87 -4.38 7.75 -3.78
CA LYS A 87 -4.79 6.54 -3.07
C LYS A 87 -3.66 5.94 -2.21
N VAL A 88 -2.61 6.70 -1.97
CA VAL A 88 -1.51 6.28 -1.10
C VAL A 88 -1.56 7.08 0.19
N VAL A 89 -1.58 6.40 1.34
CA VAL A 89 -1.45 7.00 2.67
C VAL A 89 -0.13 6.58 3.30
N PHE A 90 0.44 7.46 4.13
CA PHE A 90 1.71 7.20 4.80
C PHE A 90 1.55 7.34 6.31
N ALA A 91 1.60 6.19 7.01
CA ALA A 91 1.50 6.05 8.46
C ALA A 91 2.87 5.71 9.10
N GLY A 92 2.88 5.49 10.41
CA GLY A 92 4.05 5.05 11.18
C GLY A 92 4.75 6.16 11.94
N VAL A 93 5.37 5.77 13.06
CA VAL A 93 5.89 6.66 14.12
C VAL A 93 7.27 7.27 13.83
N GLY A 94 7.95 6.86 12.77
CA GLY A 94 9.35 7.21 12.53
C GLY A 94 9.62 7.77 11.15
N LYS A 95 8.69 8.58 10.60
CA LYS A 95 8.90 9.22 9.30
C LYS A 95 10.08 10.20 9.38
N SER A 96 11.09 9.96 8.57
CA SER A 96 12.24 10.85 8.42
C SER A 96 11.98 11.94 7.38
N ASP A 97 12.72 13.04 7.42
CA ASP A 97 12.56 14.19 6.52
C ASP A 97 12.63 13.77 5.04
N TRP A 98 13.53 12.85 4.68
CA TRP A 98 13.63 12.40 3.28
C TRP A 98 12.39 11.59 2.85
N GLU A 99 11.77 10.83 3.74
CA GLU A 99 10.55 10.07 3.45
C GLU A 99 9.34 10.97 3.32
N ILE A 100 9.23 11.97 4.20
CA ILE A 100 8.20 13.02 4.12
C ILE A 100 8.35 13.78 2.80
N ASN A 101 9.56 14.23 2.49
CA ASN A 101 9.84 14.94 1.24
C ASN A 101 9.51 14.09 0.01
N LEU A 102 9.85 12.80 0.02
CA LEU A 102 9.51 11.86 -1.04
C LEU A 102 7.99 11.75 -1.24
N ALA A 103 7.25 11.59 -0.17
CA ALA A 103 5.79 11.46 -0.20
C ALA A 103 5.12 12.76 -0.69
N LEU A 104 5.62 13.93 -0.24
CA LEU A 104 5.21 15.24 -0.74
C LEU A 104 5.49 15.39 -2.24
N ASP A 105 6.64 14.90 -2.72
CA ASP A 105 7.00 14.98 -4.14
C ASP A 105 6.09 14.14 -5.02
N TYR A 106 5.70 12.96 -4.57
CA TYR A 106 4.70 12.14 -5.24
C TYR A 106 3.28 12.69 -5.14
N GLY A 107 2.99 13.58 -4.18
CA GLY A 107 1.65 14.11 -3.94
C GLY A 107 0.69 13.02 -3.47
N ILE A 108 1.08 12.26 -2.44
CA ILE A 108 0.23 11.21 -1.87
C ILE A 108 -1.05 11.80 -1.26
N PHE A 109 -2.03 10.95 -0.99
CA PHE A 109 -3.34 11.36 -0.47
C PHE A 109 -3.25 12.04 0.90
N CYS A 110 -2.56 11.42 1.86
CA CYS A 110 -2.35 12.01 3.18
C CYS A 110 -1.26 11.33 3.99
N PHE A 111 -0.83 12.01 5.04
CA PHE A 111 -0.04 11.47 6.13
C PHE A 111 -0.95 11.15 7.32
N ASN A 112 -0.87 9.93 7.84
CA ASN A 112 -1.41 9.60 9.16
C ASN A 112 -0.37 10.01 10.20
N VAL A 113 -0.63 11.10 10.89
CA VAL A 113 0.30 11.73 11.83
C VAL A 113 0.15 11.09 13.22
N GLU A 114 1.26 10.77 13.86
CA GLU A 114 1.30 10.07 15.14
C GLU A 114 1.56 11.01 16.33
N SER A 115 2.01 12.25 16.08
CA SER A 115 2.30 13.25 17.12
C SER A 115 2.25 14.67 16.60
N VAL A 116 2.05 15.63 17.53
CA VAL A 116 2.07 17.07 17.20
C VAL A 116 3.44 17.51 16.65
N PRO A 117 4.59 17.12 17.24
CA PRO A 117 5.89 17.44 16.65
C PRO A 117 6.09 16.92 15.22
N GLU A 118 5.57 15.74 14.91
CA GLU A 118 5.61 15.20 13.54
C GLU A 118 4.77 16.07 12.59
N LEU A 119 3.59 16.51 13.03
CA LEU A 119 2.76 17.41 12.23
C LEU A 119 3.48 18.72 11.91
N GLU A 120 4.18 19.28 12.89
CA GLU A 120 4.97 20.50 12.72
C GLU A 120 6.07 20.31 11.67
N VAL A 121 6.84 19.22 11.74
CA VAL A 121 7.87 18.87 10.76
C VAL A 121 7.27 18.69 9.36
N ILE A 122 6.16 17.94 9.23
CA ILE A 122 5.49 17.76 7.93
C ILE A 122 5.05 19.12 7.36
N ASN A 123 4.47 19.98 8.19
CA ASN A 123 4.04 21.31 7.78
C ASN A 123 5.21 22.20 7.30
N GLU A 124 6.34 22.21 8.03
CA GLU A 124 7.55 22.94 7.64
C GLU A 124 8.10 22.46 6.29
N LEU A 125 8.21 21.14 6.10
CA LEU A 125 8.72 20.56 4.87
C LEU A 125 7.77 20.80 3.69
N ALA A 126 6.47 20.73 3.91
CA ALA A 126 5.45 21.03 2.89
C ALA A 126 5.49 22.51 2.50
N ALA A 127 5.55 23.43 3.49
CA ALA A 127 5.65 24.87 3.27
C ALA A 127 6.92 25.23 2.47
N ALA A 128 8.06 24.62 2.80
CA ALA A 128 9.31 24.82 2.06
C ALA A 128 9.22 24.43 0.58
N LYS A 129 8.29 23.54 0.23
CA LYS A 129 7.99 23.10 -1.15
C LYS A 129 6.80 23.84 -1.78
N GLY A 130 6.15 24.75 -1.06
CA GLY A 130 4.92 25.38 -1.55
C GLY A 130 3.76 24.41 -1.72
N LYS A 131 3.73 23.32 -0.94
CA LYS A 131 2.71 22.26 -1.00
C LYS A 131 1.85 22.28 0.28
N VAL A 132 0.67 21.68 0.15
CA VAL A 132 -0.18 21.28 1.27
C VAL A 132 -0.04 19.77 1.44
N ALA A 133 0.16 19.31 2.70
CA ALA A 133 0.26 17.90 3.05
C ALA A 133 -1.11 17.34 3.43
#